data_dab27df0288c490a8ef4e749a4c7c158
#
_entry.id   dab27df0288c490a8ef4e749a4c7c158
#
_cell.length_a   1.000
_cell.length_b   1.000
_cell.length_c   1.000
_cell.angle_alpha   90.00
_cell.angle_beta   90.00
_cell.angle_gamma   90.00
#
_symmetry.space_group_name_H-M   'P 1'
#
loop_
_entity.id
_entity.type
_entity.pdbx_description
1 polymer ?
#
loop_
_entity_poly.entity_id
_entity_poly.type
_entity_poly.pdbx_seq_one_letter_code
_entity_poly.pdbx_strand_id
1 'polypeptide(L)'
;AGRDAMIFPTMWSPFKIASFTYVFSGSSDEKFMRHCKEDPDSVSAGVQAIADTLEDWAEGFLDAGADGLYYSGQFSEPGRFSQKEWETLVMPSDLQILNRVHARKEKYNIVHICGEAEHNFTASPERYKKYPGDLFNWDVHRDHFTLEQGREYFGKPVLGGLDNHGILIHGSAEDIAGETRRIIGSFGKKGLMIGADCTVPADIDVNRLRAAVMAAREV
;
A
#
# COMPACT_ATOMS: atom_id res chain seq x y z
N ALA A 1 17.23 -1.42 15.55
CA ALA A 1 16.35 -2.56 15.62
C ALA A 1 17.19 -3.82 15.52
N GLY A 2 16.95 -4.82 16.40
CA GLY A 2 17.59 -6.13 16.29
C GLY A 2 17.15 -6.84 15.00
N ARG A 3 17.83 -7.91 14.64
CA ARG A 3 17.53 -8.71 13.42
C ARG A 3 16.26 -9.56 13.53
N ASP A 4 15.45 -9.33 14.55
CA ASP A 4 14.24 -10.14 14.83
C ASP A 4 12.99 -9.63 14.11
N ALA A 5 13.09 -8.52 13.36
CA ALA A 5 12.01 -7.94 12.57
C ALA A 5 12.55 -7.32 11.28
N MET A 6 11.80 -7.49 10.20
CA MET A 6 12.07 -6.81 8.93
C MET A 6 11.61 -5.36 8.99
N ILE A 7 12.33 -4.48 8.29
CA ILE A 7 12.07 -3.05 8.25
C ILE A 7 11.71 -2.64 6.83
N PHE A 8 10.50 -2.10 6.66
CA PHE A 8 9.97 -1.59 5.41
C PHE A 8 9.58 -0.12 5.57
N PRO A 9 10.44 0.84 5.15
CA PRO A 9 10.02 2.23 5.09
C PRO A 9 8.81 2.40 4.18
N THR A 10 7.85 3.24 4.60
CA THR A 10 6.70 3.59 3.77
C THR A 10 7.10 4.63 2.73
N MET A 11 6.76 4.38 1.48
CA MET A 11 6.94 5.31 0.36
C MET A 11 5.65 5.47 -0.42
N TRP A 12 5.19 6.70 -0.60
CA TRP A 12 4.07 7.00 -1.47
C TRP A 12 4.48 7.01 -2.94
N SER A 13 3.52 6.70 -3.81
CA SER A 13 3.75 6.76 -5.26
C SER A 13 4.16 8.17 -5.71
N PRO A 14 5.00 8.31 -6.74
CA PRO A 14 5.40 9.62 -7.29
C PRO A 14 4.19 10.45 -7.70
N PHE A 15 3.17 9.80 -8.26
CA PHE A 15 1.95 10.45 -8.69
C PHE A 15 1.16 11.04 -7.51
N LYS A 16 1.12 10.35 -6.36
CA LYS A 16 0.53 10.87 -5.12
C LYS A 16 1.31 12.05 -4.56
N ILE A 17 2.64 11.98 -4.58
CA ILE A 17 3.48 13.12 -4.17
C ILE A 17 3.23 14.33 -5.08
N ALA A 18 3.09 14.14 -6.40
CA ALA A 18 2.72 15.19 -7.33
C ALA A 18 1.36 15.82 -6.96
N SER A 19 0.34 15.01 -6.67
CA SER A 19 -0.97 15.53 -6.21
C SER A 19 -0.84 16.33 -4.91
N PHE A 20 -0.03 15.89 -3.95
CA PHE A 20 0.22 16.63 -2.72
C PHE A 20 0.82 18.02 -2.96
N THR A 21 1.65 18.20 -3.98
CA THR A 21 2.21 19.54 -4.29
C THR A 21 1.11 20.55 -4.64
N TYR A 22 0.03 20.10 -5.27
CA TYR A 22 -1.15 20.93 -5.54
C TYR A 22 -1.89 21.29 -4.26
N VAL A 23 -2.18 20.31 -3.41
CA VAL A 23 -2.90 20.51 -2.15
C VAL A 23 -2.12 21.42 -1.20
N PHE A 24 -0.84 21.15 -0.99
CA PHE A 24 0.01 21.95 -0.10
C PHE A 24 0.31 23.35 -0.63
N SER A 25 0.20 23.58 -1.94
CA SER A 25 0.28 24.93 -2.53
C SER A 25 -1.04 25.73 -2.45
N GLY A 26 -2.06 25.19 -1.75
CA GLY A 26 -3.38 25.82 -1.63
C GLY A 26 -4.31 25.59 -2.82
N SER A 27 -4.00 24.60 -3.65
CA SER A 27 -4.83 24.14 -4.76
C SER A 27 -5.69 22.92 -4.34
N SER A 28 -6.24 22.16 -5.28
CA SER A 28 -7.09 21.02 -4.99
C SER A 28 -6.73 19.80 -5.85
N ASP A 29 -7.19 18.64 -5.41
CA ASP A 29 -7.07 17.39 -6.16
C ASP A 29 -7.79 17.48 -7.52
N GLU A 30 -8.96 18.17 -7.57
CA GLU A 30 -9.66 18.38 -8.85
C GLU A 30 -8.83 19.20 -9.85
N LYS A 31 -8.08 20.19 -9.36
CA LYS A 31 -7.17 20.95 -10.23
C LYS A 31 -6.03 20.09 -10.75
N PHE A 32 -5.46 19.24 -9.91
CA PHE A 32 -4.46 18.26 -10.33
C PHE A 32 -5.03 17.32 -11.41
N MET A 33 -6.19 16.72 -11.15
CA MET A 33 -6.86 15.82 -12.10
C MET A 33 -7.21 16.50 -13.42
N ARG A 34 -7.60 17.78 -13.37
CA ARG A 34 -7.83 18.57 -14.57
C ARG A 34 -6.53 18.78 -15.35
N HIS A 35 -5.45 19.15 -14.67
CA HIS A 35 -4.14 19.34 -15.30
C HIS A 35 -3.63 18.05 -15.95
N CYS A 36 -3.85 16.90 -15.34
CA CYS A 36 -3.53 15.60 -15.93
C CYS A 36 -4.21 15.38 -17.30
N LYS A 37 -5.39 15.96 -17.52
CA LYS A 37 -6.14 15.86 -18.79
C LYS A 37 -5.77 16.94 -19.79
N GLU A 38 -5.50 18.16 -19.33
CA GLU A 38 -5.22 19.33 -20.18
C GLU A 38 -3.77 19.34 -20.66
N ASP A 39 -2.82 18.92 -19.82
CA ASP A 39 -1.39 18.90 -20.13
C ASP A 39 -0.69 17.67 -19.51
N PRO A 40 -0.99 16.47 -20.01
CA PRO A 40 -0.42 15.23 -19.48
C PRO A 40 1.11 15.16 -19.59
N ASP A 41 1.70 15.81 -20.59
CA ASP A 41 3.14 15.78 -20.81
C ASP A 41 3.89 16.55 -19.71
N SER A 42 3.41 17.75 -19.35
CA SER A 42 3.99 18.52 -18.23
C SER A 42 3.81 17.81 -16.89
N VAL A 43 2.65 17.17 -16.66
CA VAL A 43 2.42 16.37 -15.45
C VAL A 43 3.38 15.19 -15.42
N SER A 44 3.53 14.46 -16.52
CA SER A 44 4.45 13.31 -16.61
C SER A 44 5.89 13.72 -16.34
N ALA A 45 6.34 14.87 -16.87
CA ALA A 45 7.68 15.39 -16.62
C ALA A 45 7.90 15.72 -15.13
N GLY A 46 6.90 16.32 -14.48
CA GLY A 46 6.95 16.59 -13.03
C GLY A 46 6.95 15.32 -12.19
N VAL A 47 6.11 14.35 -12.55
CA VAL A 47 6.05 13.03 -11.87
C VAL A 47 7.37 12.28 -12.05
N GLN A 48 8.01 12.35 -13.24
CA GLN A 48 9.30 11.74 -13.50
C GLN A 48 10.39 12.31 -12.60
N ALA A 49 10.48 13.63 -12.43
CA ALA A 49 11.45 14.26 -11.55
C ALA A 49 11.27 13.82 -10.07
N ILE A 50 10.01 13.62 -9.65
CA ILE A 50 9.71 13.08 -8.33
C ILE A 50 10.13 11.60 -8.25
N ALA A 51 9.84 10.81 -9.29
CA ALA A 51 10.20 9.39 -9.33
C ALA A 51 11.72 9.19 -9.23
N ASP A 52 12.51 10.00 -9.94
CA ASP A 52 13.97 9.96 -9.88
C ASP A 52 14.47 10.23 -8.45
N THR A 53 13.90 11.23 -7.76
CA THR A 53 14.22 11.54 -6.37
C THR A 53 13.83 10.40 -5.42
N LEU A 54 12.65 9.80 -5.60
CA LEU A 54 12.18 8.71 -4.76
C LEU A 54 12.93 7.40 -5.03
N GLU A 55 13.42 7.18 -6.24
CA GLU A 55 14.31 6.06 -6.55
C GLU A 55 15.63 6.18 -5.77
N ASP A 56 16.23 7.37 -5.72
CA ASP A 56 17.43 7.63 -4.92
C ASP A 56 17.16 7.40 -3.42
N TRP A 57 15.98 7.80 -2.92
CA TRP A 57 15.59 7.53 -1.54
C TRP A 57 15.41 6.03 -1.27
N ALA A 58 14.78 5.31 -2.20
CA ALA A 58 14.63 3.86 -2.09
C ALA A 58 15.99 3.17 -1.95
N GLU A 59 16.96 3.51 -2.82
CA GLU A 59 18.33 3.01 -2.71
C GLU A 59 18.97 3.37 -1.37
N GLY A 60 18.83 4.61 -0.92
CA GLY A 60 19.35 5.05 0.38
C GLY A 60 18.78 4.26 1.55
N PHE A 61 17.48 3.93 1.53
CA PHE A 61 16.86 3.07 2.54
C PHE A 61 17.44 1.65 2.52
N LEU A 62 17.59 1.06 1.33
CA LEU A 62 18.15 -0.27 1.19
C LEU A 62 19.61 -0.34 1.65
N ASP A 63 20.40 0.68 1.32
CA ASP A 63 21.80 0.79 1.75
C ASP A 63 21.93 1.02 3.26
N ALA A 64 20.96 1.71 3.87
CA ALA A 64 20.85 1.87 5.31
C ALA A 64 20.38 0.60 6.05
N GLY A 65 20.07 -0.47 5.32
CA GLY A 65 19.73 -1.78 5.89
C GLY A 65 18.23 -2.09 5.95
N ALA A 66 17.37 -1.34 5.25
CA ALA A 66 15.96 -1.72 5.08
C ALA A 66 15.85 -3.03 4.29
N ASP A 67 14.83 -3.85 4.61
CA ASP A 67 14.58 -5.13 3.96
C ASP A 67 13.77 -4.99 2.67
N GLY A 68 13.28 -3.79 2.39
CA GLY A 68 12.51 -3.47 1.20
C GLY A 68 11.71 -2.19 1.38
N LEU A 69 10.63 -2.03 0.61
CA LEU A 69 9.69 -0.92 0.73
C LEU A 69 8.29 -1.40 1.06
N TYR A 70 7.58 -0.61 1.89
CA TYR A 70 6.11 -0.61 1.95
C TYR A 70 5.64 0.51 1.01
N TYR A 71 5.32 0.13 -0.21
CA TYR A 71 4.98 1.05 -1.28
C TYR A 71 3.49 1.30 -1.33
N SER A 72 3.06 2.54 -1.19
CA SER A 72 1.65 2.92 -1.23
C SER A 72 1.27 3.41 -2.63
N GLY A 73 0.65 2.52 -3.42
CA GLY A 73 0.08 2.80 -4.73
C GLY A 73 -1.31 3.41 -4.62
N GLN A 74 -1.57 4.50 -5.33
CA GLN A 74 -2.86 5.20 -5.38
C GLN A 74 -3.29 5.45 -6.81
N PHE A 75 -4.41 6.17 -6.97
CA PHE A 75 -5.00 6.57 -8.25
C PHE A 75 -5.52 5.42 -9.12
N SER A 76 -5.64 4.21 -8.55
CA SER A 76 -6.24 3.07 -9.26
C SER A 76 -7.76 3.06 -9.22
N GLU A 77 -8.38 3.98 -8.51
CA GLU A 77 -9.81 4.02 -8.24
C GLU A 77 -10.61 4.14 -9.53
N PRO A 78 -11.75 3.42 -9.64
CA PRO A 78 -12.63 3.53 -10.79
C PRO A 78 -13.10 4.97 -11.02
N GLY A 79 -13.09 5.41 -12.27
CA GLY A 79 -13.59 6.72 -12.68
C GLY A 79 -12.58 7.88 -12.59
N ARG A 80 -11.43 7.73 -11.91
CA ARG A 80 -10.37 8.76 -11.94
C ARG A 80 -9.61 8.75 -13.26
N PHE A 81 -9.14 7.58 -13.66
CA PHE A 81 -8.44 7.35 -14.91
C PHE A 81 -9.03 6.14 -15.64
N SER A 82 -9.11 6.20 -16.95
CA SER A 82 -9.26 5.01 -17.77
C SER A 82 -8.05 4.07 -17.56
N GLN A 83 -8.18 2.81 -17.93
CA GLN A 83 -7.07 1.85 -17.86
C GLN A 83 -5.83 2.36 -18.61
N LYS A 84 -6.04 2.93 -19.83
CA LYS A 84 -4.95 3.46 -20.64
C LYS A 84 -4.27 4.67 -20.00
N GLU A 85 -5.05 5.62 -19.48
CA GLU A 85 -4.48 6.80 -18.80
C GLU A 85 -3.67 6.37 -17.57
N TRP A 86 -4.19 5.45 -16.77
CA TRP A 86 -3.48 4.93 -15.62
C TRP A 86 -2.17 4.24 -16.01
N GLU A 87 -2.19 3.39 -17.04
CA GLU A 87 -1.00 2.71 -17.57
C GLU A 87 0.05 3.66 -18.17
N THR A 88 -0.35 4.86 -18.61
CA THR A 88 0.57 5.83 -19.22
C THR A 88 1.03 6.92 -18.26
N LEU A 89 0.20 7.32 -17.29
CA LEU A 89 0.51 8.44 -16.40
C LEU A 89 1.00 7.98 -15.02
N VAL A 90 0.38 6.93 -14.45
CA VAL A 90 0.63 6.51 -13.07
C VAL A 90 1.64 5.36 -13.00
N MET A 91 1.32 4.26 -13.68
CA MET A 91 2.06 3.01 -13.59
C MET A 91 3.58 3.11 -13.90
N PRO A 92 4.06 3.92 -14.88
CA PRO A 92 5.49 3.94 -15.22
C PRO A 92 6.38 4.40 -14.07
N SER A 93 5.98 5.44 -13.34
CA SER A 93 6.72 5.97 -12.21
C SER A 93 6.73 5.02 -11.00
N ASP A 94 5.63 4.28 -10.80
CA ASP A 94 5.54 3.25 -9.78
C ASP A 94 6.51 2.10 -10.10
N LEU A 95 6.48 1.63 -11.34
CA LEU A 95 7.33 0.52 -11.79
C LEU A 95 8.82 0.86 -11.77
N GLN A 96 9.20 2.11 -12.01
CA GLN A 96 10.59 2.54 -11.91
C GLN A 96 11.16 2.22 -10.53
N ILE A 97 10.49 2.67 -9.47
CA ILE A 97 10.94 2.47 -8.08
C ILE A 97 10.87 0.98 -7.69
N LEU A 98 9.73 0.35 -7.95
CA LEU A 98 9.52 -1.03 -7.53
C LEU A 98 10.45 -2.03 -8.23
N ASN A 99 10.74 -1.83 -9.53
CA ASN A 99 11.71 -2.63 -10.25
C ASN A 99 13.14 -2.44 -9.71
N ARG A 100 13.47 -1.23 -9.27
CA ARG A 100 14.77 -0.95 -8.68
C ARG A 100 14.99 -1.75 -7.40
N VAL A 101 13.97 -1.76 -6.52
CA VAL A 101 14.01 -2.59 -5.29
C VAL A 101 14.04 -4.08 -5.62
N HIS A 102 13.19 -4.52 -6.56
CA HIS A 102 13.10 -5.92 -6.97
C HIS A 102 14.39 -6.47 -7.57
N ALA A 103 15.21 -5.62 -8.19
CA ALA A 103 16.52 -6.00 -8.72
C ALA A 103 17.58 -6.22 -7.63
N ARG A 104 17.33 -5.78 -6.39
CA ARG A 104 18.25 -5.95 -5.26
C ARG A 104 18.02 -7.30 -4.59
N LYS A 105 19.09 -8.10 -4.46
CA LYS A 105 19.01 -9.42 -3.81
C LYS A 105 18.51 -9.31 -2.37
N GLU A 106 17.60 -10.18 -1.99
CA GLU A 106 17.02 -10.27 -0.64
C GLU A 106 16.33 -8.96 -0.19
N LYS A 107 15.78 -8.20 -1.15
CA LYS A 107 14.93 -7.05 -0.89
C LYS A 107 13.54 -7.31 -1.46
N TYR A 108 12.52 -6.77 -0.78
CA TYR A 108 11.13 -7.12 -1.03
C TYR A 108 10.26 -5.87 -1.18
N ASN A 109 9.24 -5.96 -2.03
CA ASN A 109 8.20 -4.95 -2.16
C ASN A 109 6.92 -5.43 -1.48
N ILE A 110 6.46 -4.68 -0.49
CA ILE A 110 5.07 -4.76 -0.02
C ILE A 110 4.32 -3.68 -0.79
N VAL A 111 3.36 -4.08 -1.63
CA VAL A 111 2.55 -3.14 -2.41
C VAL A 111 1.21 -2.95 -1.71
N HIS A 112 1.03 -1.79 -1.06
CA HIS A 112 -0.25 -1.36 -0.53
C HIS A 112 -1.05 -0.66 -1.63
N ILE A 113 -2.25 -1.16 -1.91
CA ILE A 113 -3.17 -0.63 -2.90
C ILE A 113 -4.20 0.20 -2.15
N CYS A 114 -4.00 1.52 -2.13
CA CYS A 114 -4.80 2.43 -1.35
C CYS A 114 -6.03 2.90 -2.13
N GLY A 115 -7.22 2.75 -1.55
CA GLY A 115 -8.47 3.26 -2.09
C GLY A 115 -8.80 4.67 -1.62
N GLU A 116 -7.89 5.36 -0.90
CA GLU A 116 -8.11 6.71 -0.38
C GLU A 116 -9.48 6.86 0.30
N ALA A 117 -9.70 6.07 1.35
CA ALA A 117 -10.97 5.99 2.07
C ALA A 117 -11.53 7.35 2.52
N GLU A 118 -10.65 8.30 2.84
CA GLU A 118 -11.00 9.67 3.20
C GLU A 118 -11.69 10.44 2.07
N HIS A 119 -11.48 10.03 0.81
CA HIS A 119 -12.15 10.57 -0.36
C HIS A 119 -13.33 9.70 -0.83
N ASN A 120 -13.69 8.68 -0.04
CA ASN A 120 -14.75 7.74 -0.34
C ASN A 120 -14.55 6.93 -1.64
N PHE A 121 -13.31 6.69 -2.02
CA PHE A 121 -12.96 5.81 -3.12
C PHE A 121 -12.76 4.37 -2.65
N THR A 122 -12.83 3.44 -3.59
CA THR A 122 -12.42 2.03 -3.45
C THR A 122 -11.27 1.75 -4.40
N ALA A 123 -10.32 0.92 -4.00
CA ALA A 123 -9.21 0.56 -4.86
C ALA A 123 -9.65 -0.37 -6.02
N SER A 124 -8.78 -0.49 -7.02
CA SER A 124 -8.87 -1.52 -8.05
C SER A 124 -7.63 -2.41 -7.97
N PRO A 125 -7.62 -3.43 -7.09
CA PRO A 125 -6.46 -4.31 -6.93
C PRO A 125 -6.01 -4.98 -8.23
N GLU A 126 -6.94 -5.21 -9.16
CA GLU A 126 -6.67 -5.83 -10.44
C GLU A 126 -5.67 -5.07 -11.32
N ARG A 127 -5.59 -3.74 -11.17
CA ARG A 127 -4.63 -2.91 -11.89
C ARG A 127 -3.18 -3.24 -11.54
N TYR A 128 -2.94 -3.78 -10.34
CA TYR A 128 -1.62 -4.06 -9.82
C TYR A 128 -1.09 -5.48 -10.14
N LYS A 129 -1.80 -6.26 -10.96
CA LYS A 129 -1.39 -7.63 -11.35
C LYS A 129 0.06 -7.75 -11.84
N LYS A 130 0.54 -6.73 -12.54
CA LYS A 130 1.87 -6.70 -13.17
C LYS A 130 2.95 -6.04 -12.30
N TYR A 131 2.59 -5.55 -11.12
CA TYR A 131 3.55 -4.93 -10.22
C TYR A 131 4.50 -5.95 -9.61
N PRO A 132 5.78 -5.63 -9.45
CA PRO A 132 6.76 -6.54 -8.85
C PRO A 132 6.63 -6.53 -7.31
N GLY A 133 5.45 -6.89 -6.82
CA GLY A 133 5.14 -7.06 -5.40
C GLY A 133 5.50 -8.47 -4.93
N ASP A 134 6.08 -8.55 -3.74
CA ASP A 134 6.33 -9.81 -3.03
C ASP A 134 5.21 -10.09 -2.02
N LEU A 135 4.57 -9.03 -1.50
CA LEU A 135 3.34 -9.04 -0.74
C LEU A 135 2.40 -7.97 -1.28
N PHE A 136 1.08 -8.23 -1.21
CA PHE A 136 0.07 -7.24 -1.55
C PHE A 136 -0.85 -6.97 -0.36
N ASN A 137 -1.25 -5.70 -0.18
CA ASN A 137 -2.11 -5.22 0.89
C ASN A 137 -3.15 -4.26 0.31
N TRP A 138 -4.38 -4.35 0.77
CA TRP A 138 -5.50 -3.46 0.42
C TRP A 138 -6.56 -3.53 1.51
N ASP A 139 -7.57 -2.67 1.43
CA ASP A 139 -8.69 -2.66 2.39
C ASP A 139 -9.73 -3.72 2.00
N VAL A 140 -9.61 -4.92 2.57
CA VAL A 140 -10.51 -6.06 2.28
C VAL A 140 -11.94 -5.81 2.73
N HIS A 141 -12.17 -4.87 3.66
CA HIS A 141 -13.48 -4.55 4.17
C HIS A 141 -14.24 -3.56 3.27
N ARG A 142 -13.52 -2.74 2.50
CA ARG A 142 -14.10 -1.74 1.60
C ARG A 142 -14.06 -2.12 0.13
N ASP A 143 -12.98 -2.75 -0.31
CA ASP A 143 -12.72 -2.98 -1.74
C ASP A 143 -13.43 -4.23 -2.29
N HIS A 144 -14.16 -4.96 -1.43
CA HIS A 144 -14.91 -6.18 -1.82
C HIS A 144 -14.03 -7.24 -2.52
N PHE A 145 -12.76 -7.27 -2.18
CA PHE A 145 -11.77 -8.20 -2.71
C PHE A 145 -11.11 -8.91 -1.53
N THR A 146 -11.48 -10.17 -1.28
CA THR A 146 -11.04 -10.89 -0.09
C THR A 146 -9.56 -11.26 -0.12
N LEU A 147 -8.98 -11.60 1.05
CA LEU A 147 -7.59 -12.06 1.12
C LEU A 147 -7.35 -13.31 0.26
N GLU A 148 -8.31 -14.24 0.23
CA GLU A 148 -8.24 -15.45 -0.59
C GLU A 148 -8.26 -15.15 -2.08
N GLN A 149 -9.17 -14.25 -2.51
CA GLN A 149 -9.23 -13.77 -3.90
C GLN A 149 -7.93 -13.10 -4.30
N GLY A 150 -7.37 -12.25 -3.43
CA GLY A 150 -6.09 -11.60 -3.68
C GLY A 150 -4.93 -12.57 -3.80
N ARG A 151 -4.83 -13.56 -2.89
CA ARG A 151 -3.81 -14.60 -2.97
C ARG A 151 -3.90 -15.38 -4.30
N GLU A 152 -5.09 -15.74 -4.71
CA GLU A 152 -5.31 -16.44 -5.99
C GLU A 152 -4.94 -15.55 -7.18
N TYR A 153 -5.42 -14.29 -7.16
CA TYR A 153 -5.22 -13.33 -8.25
C TYR A 153 -3.76 -12.96 -8.45
N PHE A 154 -3.05 -12.59 -7.38
CA PHE A 154 -1.64 -12.18 -7.46
C PHE A 154 -0.69 -13.38 -7.53
N GLY A 155 -1.10 -14.55 -7.03
CA GLY A 155 -0.21 -15.71 -6.87
C GLY A 155 0.94 -15.45 -5.88
N LYS A 156 0.73 -14.54 -4.92
CA LYS A 156 1.70 -14.04 -3.96
C LYS A 156 1.10 -14.02 -2.55
N PRO A 157 1.94 -13.99 -1.50
CA PRO A 157 1.47 -13.69 -0.15
C PRO A 157 0.69 -12.39 -0.08
N VAL A 158 -0.22 -12.31 0.90
CA VAL A 158 -1.05 -11.13 1.16
C VAL A 158 -0.88 -10.65 2.59
N LEU A 159 -1.03 -9.35 2.81
CA LEU A 159 -1.00 -8.70 4.10
C LEU A 159 -2.35 -8.01 4.34
N GLY A 160 -2.89 -8.11 5.55
CA GLY A 160 -4.14 -7.40 5.92
C GLY A 160 -5.05 -8.21 6.81
N GLY A 161 -6.34 -7.92 6.70
CA GLY A 161 -7.45 -8.60 7.35
C GLY A 161 -7.95 -7.93 8.62
N LEU A 162 -7.20 -7.00 9.21
CA LEU A 162 -7.65 -6.24 10.36
C LEU A 162 -8.16 -4.86 9.94
N ASP A 163 -9.47 -4.66 10.08
CA ASP A 163 -10.14 -3.40 9.74
C ASP A 163 -9.57 -2.24 10.55
N ASN A 164 -8.88 -1.32 9.86
CA ASN A 164 -8.24 -0.15 10.44
C ASN A 164 -9.21 0.97 10.82
N HIS A 165 -10.46 0.91 10.38
CA HIS A 165 -11.55 1.80 10.79
C HIS A 165 -12.54 1.11 11.74
N GLY A 166 -12.50 -0.20 11.86
CA GLY A 166 -13.37 -1.05 12.66
C GLY A 166 -12.68 -1.59 13.92
N ILE A 167 -12.35 -2.88 13.87
CA ILE A 167 -11.93 -3.63 15.06
C ILE A 167 -10.65 -3.09 15.71
N LEU A 168 -9.70 -2.58 14.92
CA LEU A 168 -8.45 -2.02 15.46
C LEU A 168 -8.69 -0.75 16.29
N ILE A 169 -9.77 -0.01 16.03
CA ILE A 169 -10.09 1.24 16.75
C ILE A 169 -11.14 0.99 17.84
N HIS A 170 -12.17 0.22 17.55
CA HIS A 170 -13.36 0.09 18.38
C HIS A 170 -13.40 -1.21 19.20
N GLY A 171 -12.70 -2.27 18.76
CA GLY A 171 -12.67 -3.56 19.46
C GLY A 171 -11.83 -3.51 20.75
N SER A 172 -12.10 -4.42 21.66
CA SER A 172 -11.21 -4.71 22.80
C SER A 172 -9.97 -5.49 22.33
N ALA A 173 -8.96 -5.62 23.19
CA ALA A 173 -7.80 -6.47 22.93
C ALA A 173 -8.21 -7.94 22.68
N GLU A 174 -9.26 -8.41 23.35
CA GLU A 174 -9.79 -9.77 23.19
C GLU A 174 -10.50 -9.92 21.84
N ASP A 175 -11.28 -8.93 21.40
CA ASP A 175 -11.93 -8.93 20.08
C ASP A 175 -10.89 -8.97 18.96
N ILE A 176 -9.84 -8.15 19.06
CA ILE A 176 -8.73 -8.13 18.10
C ILE A 176 -8.01 -9.47 18.05
N ALA A 177 -7.73 -10.06 19.21
CA ALA A 177 -7.09 -11.37 19.29
C ALA A 177 -8.00 -12.47 18.71
N GLY A 178 -9.30 -12.43 18.99
CA GLY A 178 -10.30 -13.33 18.44
C GLY A 178 -10.38 -13.25 16.92
N GLU A 179 -10.47 -12.05 16.39
CA GLU A 179 -10.51 -11.80 14.93
C GLU A 179 -9.21 -12.26 14.26
N THR A 180 -8.05 -11.99 14.85
CA THR A 180 -6.75 -12.47 14.37
C THR A 180 -6.72 -14.00 14.23
N ARG A 181 -7.17 -14.72 15.27
CA ARG A 181 -7.25 -16.18 15.22
C ARG A 181 -8.25 -16.67 14.19
N ARG A 182 -9.40 -15.98 14.03
CA ARG A 182 -10.42 -16.29 13.04
C ARG A 182 -9.84 -16.18 11.61
N ILE A 183 -9.15 -15.08 11.31
CA ILE A 183 -8.53 -14.86 10.00
C ILE A 183 -7.50 -15.96 9.70
N ILE A 184 -6.59 -16.24 10.63
CA ILE A 184 -5.59 -17.29 10.44
C ILE A 184 -6.25 -18.68 10.29
N GLY A 185 -7.30 -18.95 11.06
CA GLY A 185 -8.04 -20.20 11.00
C GLY A 185 -8.75 -20.43 9.66
N SER A 186 -9.29 -19.38 9.05
CA SER A 186 -9.97 -19.46 7.74
C SER A 186 -9.00 -19.46 6.57
N PHE A 187 -8.02 -18.56 6.58
CA PHE A 187 -7.07 -18.40 5.46
C PHE A 187 -5.96 -19.45 5.46
N GLY A 188 -5.52 -19.89 6.64
CA GLY A 188 -4.33 -20.72 6.85
C GLY A 188 -3.07 -19.90 7.12
N LYS A 189 -2.03 -20.57 7.61
CA LYS A 189 -0.79 -19.92 8.06
C LYS A 189 0.17 -19.53 6.92
N LYS A 190 0.03 -20.14 5.75
CA LYS A 190 0.97 -19.90 4.64
C LYS A 190 0.44 -18.84 3.68
N GLY A 191 1.31 -17.88 3.35
CA GLY A 191 1.00 -16.82 2.41
C GLY A 191 0.13 -15.71 3.00
N LEU A 192 0.04 -15.62 4.33
CA LEU A 192 -0.65 -14.56 5.07
C LEU A 192 0.31 -13.86 6.02
N MET A 193 0.29 -12.55 6.00
CA MET A 193 0.82 -11.69 7.05
C MET A 193 -0.36 -10.92 7.65
N ILE A 194 -0.58 -11.07 8.95
CA ILE A 194 -1.63 -10.30 9.63
C ILE A 194 -1.20 -8.84 9.74
N GLY A 195 -2.07 -7.93 9.38
CA GLY A 195 -1.84 -6.50 9.47
C GLY A 195 -3.13 -5.71 9.33
N ALA A 196 -3.02 -4.40 9.48
CA ALA A 196 -4.09 -3.49 9.15
C ALA A 196 -4.32 -3.44 7.63
N ASP A 197 -5.55 -3.23 7.21
CA ASP A 197 -5.91 -3.13 5.80
C ASP A 197 -5.37 -1.84 5.17
N CYS A 198 -5.30 -0.75 5.93
CA CYS A 198 -4.75 0.53 5.53
C CYS A 198 -4.13 1.24 6.75
N THR A 199 -3.89 2.54 6.63
CA THR A 199 -3.32 3.39 7.69
C THR A 199 -4.14 3.32 8.97
N VAL A 200 -3.47 3.10 10.08
CA VAL A 200 -4.06 3.21 11.42
C VAL A 200 -3.86 4.62 11.98
N PRO A 201 -4.76 5.13 12.86
CA PRO A 201 -4.57 6.43 13.51
C PRO A 201 -3.23 6.53 14.22
N ALA A 202 -2.59 7.72 14.16
CA ALA A 202 -1.28 7.93 14.77
C ALA A 202 -1.29 7.81 16.31
N ASP A 203 -2.45 7.97 16.92
CA ASP A 203 -2.69 7.87 18.37
C ASP A 203 -3.26 6.50 18.81
N ILE A 204 -3.24 5.50 17.93
CA ILE A 204 -3.71 4.16 18.27
C ILE A 204 -2.96 3.60 19.48
N ASP A 205 -3.69 3.04 20.44
CA ASP A 205 -3.05 2.34 21.55
C ASP A 205 -2.26 1.13 21.03
N VAL A 206 -0.94 1.16 21.21
CA VAL A 206 -0.03 0.10 20.79
C VAL A 206 -0.38 -1.27 21.37
N ASN A 207 -1.09 -1.34 22.50
CA ASN A 207 -1.54 -2.61 23.08
C ASN A 207 -2.58 -3.30 22.20
N ARG A 208 -3.33 -2.57 21.38
CA ARG A 208 -4.23 -3.13 20.37
C ARG A 208 -3.46 -3.90 19.30
N LEU A 209 -2.37 -3.32 18.80
CA LEU A 209 -1.49 -3.98 17.84
C LEU A 209 -0.77 -5.18 18.45
N ARG A 210 -0.35 -5.05 19.72
CA ARG A 210 0.24 -6.17 20.48
C ARG A 210 -0.72 -7.35 20.63
N ALA A 211 -2.02 -7.09 20.84
CA ALA A 211 -3.02 -8.15 20.94
C ALA A 211 -3.07 -9.00 19.67
N ALA A 212 -3.06 -8.36 18.49
CA ALA A 212 -3.00 -9.06 17.22
C ALA A 212 -1.71 -9.89 17.07
N VAL A 213 -0.54 -9.28 17.37
CA VAL A 213 0.76 -9.95 17.28
C VAL A 213 0.84 -11.17 18.20
N MET A 214 0.37 -11.03 19.46
CA MET A 214 0.38 -12.14 20.42
C MET A 214 -0.54 -13.27 19.96
N ALA A 215 -1.77 -12.94 19.55
CA ALA A 215 -2.71 -13.93 19.04
C ALA A 215 -2.18 -14.68 17.80
N ALA A 216 -1.49 -13.99 16.89
CA ALA A 216 -0.90 -14.61 15.72
C ALA A 216 0.26 -15.57 16.05
N ARG A 217 0.96 -15.36 17.18
CA ARG A 217 2.06 -16.24 17.63
C ARG A 217 1.58 -17.51 18.33
N GLU A 218 0.35 -17.50 18.83
CA GLU A 218 -0.24 -18.63 19.57
C GLU A 218 -0.83 -19.70 18.63
N VAL A 219 -1.08 -19.37 17.38
CA VAL A 219 -1.70 -20.26 16.38
C VAL A 219 -0.61 -20.77 15.45
#